data_1a02c6e1d0c3642cdf5c6efa140d064a
#
_entry.id   1a02c6e1d0c3642cdf5c6efa140d064a
#
_cell.length_a   1.000
_cell.length_b   1.000
_cell.length_c   1.000
_cell.angle_alpha   90.00
_cell.angle_beta   90.00
_cell.angle_gamma   90.00
#
_symmetry.space_group_name_H-M   'P 1'
#
loop_
_entity.id
_entity.type
_entity.pdbx_description
1 polymer ?
#
loop_
_entity_poly.entity_id
_entity_poly.type
_entity_poly.pdbx_seq_one_letter_code
_entity_poly.pdbx_strand_id
1 'polypeptide(L)'
;SDNLEQQIASTSQQIGSLLAEDMNSEQAANMARGWASSQASGAMTDWLSRFGTARITLGVDEDFSLKNSQFDFLHPWYETPDNLFFSQHTLHRTDERTQINNGLGWRHFTPTWMSGINFFFDHDLSRYHSRAGIGAEYWRDYLKLSSNGYLRLTNWRSAPELDNDYEARPANGWDVRAEGWLPAWPHLGGKLVYEQYYGDEVALFDKDDRQSNPHAITAGLNYTPFPLMTFSAEQRQGKQGENDTRFAVDFTWQPGSAMQKQLDPN
;
A
#
# COMPACT_ATOMS: atom_id res chain seq x y z
N SER A 1 -6.38 -29.86 9.73
CA SER A 1 -6.70 -29.14 8.49
C SER A 1 -7.88 -28.20 8.68
N ASP A 2 -8.97 -28.65 9.34
CA ASP A 2 -10.18 -27.85 9.52
C ASP A 2 -9.94 -26.51 10.23
N ASN A 3 -9.05 -26.51 11.19
CA ASN A 3 -8.71 -25.28 11.94
C ASN A 3 -8.00 -24.23 11.07
N LEU A 4 -7.14 -24.69 10.17
CA LEU A 4 -6.43 -23.81 9.25
C LEU A 4 -7.41 -23.22 8.20
N GLU A 5 -8.29 -24.06 7.64
CA GLU A 5 -9.28 -23.61 6.69
C GLU A 5 -10.26 -22.61 7.29
N GLN A 6 -10.69 -22.85 8.54
CA GLN A 6 -11.55 -21.90 9.26
C GLN A 6 -10.85 -20.56 9.51
N GLN A 7 -9.57 -20.58 9.85
CA GLN A 7 -8.79 -19.34 10.08
C GLN A 7 -8.60 -18.56 8.77
N ILE A 8 -8.31 -19.25 7.67
CA ILE A 8 -8.19 -18.63 6.35
C ILE A 8 -9.51 -17.99 5.94
N ALA A 9 -10.62 -18.71 6.09
CA ALA A 9 -11.95 -18.19 5.78
C ALA A 9 -12.31 -16.98 6.63
N SER A 10 -12.06 -17.04 7.93
CA SER A 10 -12.31 -15.95 8.86
C SER A 10 -11.49 -14.71 8.52
N THR A 11 -10.20 -14.89 8.22
CA THR A 11 -9.31 -13.80 7.82
C THR A 11 -9.75 -13.18 6.50
N SER A 12 -10.12 -14.00 5.53
CA SER A 12 -10.61 -13.53 4.23
C SER A 12 -11.90 -12.73 4.37
N GLN A 13 -12.81 -13.15 5.26
CA GLN A 13 -14.02 -12.40 5.57
C GLN A 13 -13.71 -11.07 6.23
N GLN A 14 -12.77 -11.01 7.16
CA GLN A 14 -12.35 -9.78 7.82
C GLN A 14 -11.77 -8.79 6.82
N ILE A 15 -10.90 -9.24 5.93
CA ILE A 15 -10.35 -8.41 4.86
C ILE A 15 -11.45 -7.93 3.93
N GLY A 16 -12.36 -8.81 3.52
CA GLY A 16 -13.49 -8.48 2.68
C GLY A 16 -14.41 -7.44 3.29
N SER A 17 -14.74 -7.58 4.56
CA SER A 17 -15.56 -6.61 5.32
C SER A 17 -14.86 -5.25 5.41
N LEU A 18 -13.56 -5.25 5.70
CA LEU A 18 -12.76 -4.03 5.81
C LEU A 18 -12.71 -3.27 4.48
N LEU A 19 -12.68 -4.00 3.37
CA LEU A 19 -12.63 -3.41 2.03
C LEU A 19 -14.01 -3.01 1.48
N ALA A 20 -15.10 -3.59 1.99
CA ALA A 20 -16.46 -3.38 1.50
C ALA A 20 -17.24 -2.31 2.27
N GLU A 21 -16.89 -2.05 3.52
CA GLU A 21 -17.63 -1.16 4.41
C GLU A 21 -16.78 0.02 4.87
N ASP A 22 -17.43 1.16 5.08
CA ASP A 22 -16.83 2.29 5.76
C ASP A 22 -16.79 1.98 7.26
N MET A 23 -15.61 1.90 7.81
CA MET A 23 -15.39 1.59 9.22
C MET A 23 -14.92 2.83 9.98
N ASN A 24 -15.39 2.97 11.22
CA ASN A 24 -14.84 3.99 12.12
C ASN A 24 -13.49 3.52 12.71
N SER A 25 -12.79 4.44 13.38
CA SER A 25 -11.46 4.15 13.95
C SER A 25 -11.49 3.06 15.02
N GLU A 26 -12.58 2.94 15.79
CA GLU A 26 -12.74 1.90 16.80
C GLU A 26 -12.90 0.51 16.18
N GLN A 27 -13.73 0.39 15.14
CA GLN A 27 -13.89 -0.86 14.39
C GLN A 27 -12.58 -1.29 13.74
N ALA A 28 -11.85 -0.35 13.12
CA ALA A 28 -10.55 -0.63 12.54
C ALA A 28 -9.54 -1.11 13.58
N ALA A 29 -9.49 -0.49 14.76
CA ALA A 29 -8.61 -0.89 15.84
C ALA A 29 -8.96 -2.29 16.38
N ASN A 30 -10.25 -2.61 16.52
CA ASN A 30 -10.71 -3.92 16.96
C ASN A 30 -10.36 -5.01 15.93
N MET A 31 -10.54 -4.74 14.65
CA MET A 31 -10.17 -5.65 13.57
C MET A 31 -8.66 -5.90 13.54
N ALA A 32 -7.86 -4.85 13.70
CA ALA A 32 -6.41 -4.96 13.75
C ALA A 32 -5.93 -5.80 14.93
N ARG A 33 -6.54 -5.64 16.11
CA ARG A 33 -6.25 -6.48 17.27
C ARG A 33 -6.65 -7.93 17.05
N GLY A 34 -7.80 -8.18 16.45
CA GLY A 34 -8.25 -9.52 16.08
C GLY A 34 -7.31 -10.19 15.09
N TRP A 35 -6.84 -9.47 14.11
CA TRP A 35 -5.87 -9.95 13.13
C TRP A 35 -4.54 -10.32 13.82
N ALA A 36 -3.99 -9.41 14.64
CA ALA A 36 -2.75 -9.66 15.37
C ALA A 36 -2.85 -10.89 16.29
N SER A 37 -3.99 -11.08 16.95
CA SER A 37 -4.26 -12.27 17.78
C SER A 37 -4.28 -13.55 16.94
N SER A 38 -4.86 -13.50 15.75
CA SER A 38 -4.89 -14.65 14.81
C SER A 38 -3.49 -15.05 14.38
N GLN A 39 -2.59 -14.09 14.20
CA GLN A 39 -1.18 -14.36 13.87
C GLN A 39 -0.47 -15.14 14.98
N ALA A 40 -0.81 -14.90 16.24
CA ALA A 40 -0.23 -15.60 17.37
C ALA A 40 -0.60 -17.09 17.42
N SER A 41 -1.60 -17.53 16.66
CA SER A 41 -2.08 -18.93 16.68
C SER A 41 -1.14 -19.95 16.02
N GLY A 42 -0.14 -19.51 15.25
CA GLY A 42 0.79 -20.36 14.53
C GLY A 42 0.26 -20.92 13.22
N ALA A 43 -1.01 -21.29 13.15
CA ALA A 43 -1.62 -21.87 11.94
C ALA A 43 -1.68 -20.84 10.80
N MET A 44 -1.99 -19.60 11.10
CA MET A 44 -1.98 -18.50 10.13
C MET A 44 -0.55 -18.24 9.64
N THR A 45 0.42 -18.26 10.54
CA THR A 45 1.84 -18.10 10.20
C THR A 45 2.31 -19.20 9.25
N ASP A 46 1.94 -20.45 9.50
CA ASP A 46 2.27 -21.58 8.63
C ASP A 46 1.64 -21.42 7.24
N TRP A 47 0.41 -20.95 7.17
CA TRP A 47 -0.26 -20.68 5.90
C TRP A 47 0.43 -19.56 5.12
N LEU A 48 0.70 -18.42 5.77
CA LEU A 48 1.35 -17.28 5.15
C LEU A 48 2.79 -17.59 4.70
N SER A 49 3.50 -18.48 5.42
CA SER A 49 4.86 -18.88 5.04
C SER A 49 4.97 -19.53 3.67
N ARG A 50 3.87 -20.08 3.16
CA ARG A 50 3.81 -20.67 1.81
C ARG A 50 3.62 -19.63 0.72
N PHE A 51 3.15 -18.42 1.06
CA PHE A 51 2.70 -17.42 0.11
C PHE A 51 3.50 -16.10 0.18
N GLY A 52 4.45 -15.96 1.10
CA GLY A 52 5.30 -14.77 1.19
C GLY A 52 4.85 -13.77 2.24
N THR A 53 5.12 -12.49 2.02
CA THR A 53 4.86 -11.40 2.97
C THR A 53 3.50 -10.76 2.72
N ALA A 54 2.73 -10.55 3.78
CA ALA A 54 1.44 -9.88 3.73
C ALA A 54 1.44 -8.62 4.59
N ARG A 55 0.76 -7.58 4.13
CA ARG A 55 0.61 -6.31 4.85
C ARG A 55 -0.82 -5.79 4.72
N ILE A 56 -1.36 -5.31 5.85
CA ILE A 56 -2.61 -4.55 5.88
C ILE A 56 -2.30 -3.13 6.30
N THR A 57 -2.82 -2.17 5.56
CA THR A 57 -2.74 -0.74 5.85
C THR A 57 -4.13 -0.20 6.10
N LEU A 58 -4.30 0.53 7.21
CA LEU A 58 -5.53 1.25 7.56
C LEU A 58 -5.21 2.74 7.61
N GLY A 59 -5.80 3.50 6.70
CA GLY A 59 -5.59 4.94 6.61
C GLY A 59 -6.79 5.72 7.14
N VAL A 60 -6.54 6.73 7.97
CA VAL A 60 -7.56 7.60 8.54
C VAL A 60 -7.24 9.06 8.24
N ASP A 61 -8.28 9.90 8.29
CA ASP A 61 -8.14 11.35 8.10
C ASP A 61 -7.86 12.08 9.43
N GLU A 62 -7.94 13.41 9.39
CA GLU A 62 -7.73 14.28 10.55
C GLU A 62 -8.73 14.02 11.68
N ASP A 63 -9.93 13.56 11.37
CA ASP A 63 -11.00 13.25 12.32
C ASP A 63 -10.94 11.79 12.78
N PHE A 64 -9.89 11.04 12.41
CA PHE A 64 -9.71 9.61 12.66
C PHE A 64 -10.81 8.73 12.06
N SER A 65 -11.45 9.19 10.98
CA SER A 65 -12.37 8.39 10.18
C SER A 65 -11.60 7.58 9.14
N LEU A 66 -11.94 6.30 9.01
CA LEU A 66 -11.28 5.41 8.05
C LEU A 66 -11.53 5.90 6.62
N LYS A 67 -10.48 6.21 5.86
CA LYS A 67 -10.55 6.69 4.47
C LYS A 67 -10.12 5.67 3.45
N ASN A 68 -9.18 4.81 3.80
CA ASN A 68 -8.76 3.75 2.91
C ASN A 68 -8.32 2.52 3.69
N SER A 69 -8.37 1.40 3.02
CA SER A 69 -7.83 0.14 3.50
C SER A 69 -7.13 -0.56 2.35
N GLN A 70 -6.06 -1.25 2.65
CA GLN A 70 -5.23 -1.88 1.64
C GLN A 70 -4.68 -3.20 2.17
N PHE A 71 -4.69 -4.20 1.31
CA PHE A 71 -4.02 -5.48 1.55
C PHE A 71 -2.97 -5.69 0.47
N ASP A 72 -1.74 -5.88 0.88
CA ASP A 72 -0.61 -6.16 0.02
C ASP A 72 -0.09 -7.57 0.29
N PHE A 73 0.25 -8.25 -0.79
CA PHE A 73 0.79 -9.61 -0.73
C PHE A 73 1.92 -9.75 -1.74
N LEU A 74 3.08 -10.19 -1.26
CA LEU A 74 4.25 -10.48 -2.09
C LEU A 74 4.52 -11.98 -2.05
N HIS A 75 4.60 -12.60 -3.22
CA HIS A 75 4.92 -14.01 -3.35
C HIS A 75 6.26 -14.23 -4.04
N PRO A 76 7.24 -14.87 -3.37
CA PRO A 76 8.53 -15.17 -3.98
C PRO A 76 8.39 -16.43 -4.85
N TRP A 77 8.60 -16.27 -6.16
CA TRP A 77 8.58 -17.38 -7.10
C TRP A 77 9.93 -18.09 -7.22
N TYR A 78 11.01 -17.33 -7.13
CA TYR A 78 12.36 -17.84 -7.25
C TYR A 78 13.28 -16.98 -6.41
N GLU A 79 14.09 -17.61 -5.57
CA GLU A 79 14.97 -16.92 -4.65
C GLU A 79 16.34 -17.59 -4.60
N THR A 80 17.39 -16.78 -4.75
CA THR A 80 18.77 -17.13 -4.51
C THR A 80 19.35 -16.17 -3.48
N PRO A 81 20.57 -16.37 -2.94
CA PRO A 81 21.16 -15.37 -2.05
C PRO A 81 21.27 -13.96 -2.64
N ASP A 82 21.36 -13.83 -3.98
CA ASP A 82 21.59 -12.57 -4.66
C ASP A 82 20.37 -12.05 -5.42
N ASN A 83 19.34 -12.86 -5.66
CA ASN A 83 18.22 -12.51 -6.51
C ASN A 83 16.90 -13.00 -5.94
N LEU A 84 15.87 -12.17 -6.14
CA LEU A 84 14.49 -12.51 -5.82
C LEU A 84 13.60 -12.15 -7.01
N PHE A 85 12.88 -13.15 -7.55
CA PHE A 85 11.79 -12.93 -8.51
C PHE A 85 10.48 -13.13 -7.78
N PHE A 86 9.60 -12.14 -7.85
CA PHE A 86 8.37 -12.14 -7.06
C PHE A 86 7.19 -11.61 -7.86
N SER A 87 5.99 -11.97 -7.42
CA SER A 87 4.77 -11.29 -7.80
C SER A 87 4.26 -10.48 -6.61
N GLN A 88 3.59 -9.39 -6.89
CA GLN A 88 3.03 -8.49 -5.91
C GLN A 88 1.57 -8.24 -6.25
N HIS A 89 0.72 -8.31 -5.25
CA HIS A 89 -0.73 -8.18 -5.40
C HIS A 89 -1.24 -7.22 -4.35
N THR A 90 -2.05 -6.26 -4.78
CA THR A 90 -2.64 -5.27 -3.89
C THR A 90 -4.14 -5.19 -4.15
N LEU A 91 -4.90 -5.16 -3.08
CA LEU A 91 -6.31 -4.86 -3.09
C LEU A 91 -6.51 -3.58 -2.26
N HIS A 92 -7.05 -2.54 -2.88
CA HIS A 92 -7.16 -1.22 -2.29
C HIS A 92 -8.57 -0.71 -2.36
N ARG A 93 -9.12 -0.29 -1.22
CA ARG A 93 -10.45 0.32 -1.11
C ARG A 93 -10.30 1.73 -0.58
N THR A 94 -10.76 2.69 -1.36
CA THR A 94 -11.04 4.06 -0.93
C THR A 94 -12.53 4.29 -1.10
N ASP A 95 -13.08 5.37 -0.62
CA ASP A 95 -14.50 5.75 -0.75
C ASP A 95 -15.16 5.04 -1.91
N GLU A 96 -16.09 4.56 -2.19
CA GLU A 96 -16.81 3.97 -3.33
C GLU A 96 -15.95 3.30 -4.42
N ARG A 97 -14.63 3.13 -4.21
CA ARG A 97 -13.70 2.68 -5.25
C ARG A 97 -12.88 1.48 -4.79
N THR A 98 -12.87 0.42 -5.59
CA THR A 98 -12.05 -0.77 -5.36
C THR A 98 -11.06 -0.94 -6.50
N GLN A 99 -9.78 -1.03 -6.16
CA GLN A 99 -8.69 -1.17 -7.11
C GLN A 99 -7.89 -2.44 -6.82
N ILE A 100 -7.46 -3.13 -7.87
CA ILE A 100 -6.47 -4.20 -7.79
C ILE A 100 -5.22 -3.79 -8.54
N ASN A 101 -4.08 -4.16 -7.97
CA ASN A 101 -2.78 -4.02 -8.60
C ASN A 101 -2.13 -5.40 -8.59
N ASN A 102 -1.61 -5.81 -9.75
CA ASN A 102 -0.82 -7.02 -9.88
C ASN A 102 0.49 -6.68 -10.57
N GLY A 103 1.59 -7.20 -10.05
CA GLY A 103 2.90 -6.90 -10.57
C GLY A 103 3.85 -8.07 -10.49
N LEU A 104 4.91 -7.96 -11.27
CA LEU A 104 6.06 -8.87 -11.25
C LEU A 104 7.30 -8.03 -11.02
N GLY A 105 8.21 -8.55 -10.23
CA GLY A 105 9.43 -7.83 -9.90
C GLY A 105 10.64 -8.71 -9.77
N TRP A 106 11.77 -8.07 -9.85
CA TRP A 106 13.08 -8.67 -9.63
C TRP A 106 13.89 -7.75 -8.74
N ARG A 107 14.43 -8.32 -7.65
CA ARG A 107 15.38 -7.66 -6.76
C ARG A 107 16.72 -8.34 -6.81
N HIS A 108 17.77 -7.53 -6.91
CA HIS A 108 19.16 -7.97 -6.86
C HIS A 108 19.81 -7.45 -5.58
N PHE A 109 20.39 -8.36 -4.81
CA PHE A 109 20.99 -8.05 -3.51
C PHE A 109 22.51 -8.14 -3.58
N THR A 110 23.18 -7.15 -3.00
CA THR A 110 24.60 -7.21 -2.68
C THR A 110 24.74 -7.09 -1.16
N PRO A 111 25.96 -7.30 -0.59
CA PRO A 111 26.12 -7.15 0.85
C PRO A 111 25.78 -5.78 1.42
N THR A 112 25.77 -4.72 0.59
CA THR A 112 25.59 -3.34 1.05
C THR A 112 24.38 -2.64 0.46
N TRP A 113 23.78 -3.15 -0.62
CA TRP A 113 22.63 -2.52 -1.27
C TRP A 113 21.73 -3.53 -1.98
N MET A 114 20.54 -3.09 -2.30
CA MET A 114 19.60 -3.81 -3.15
C MET A 114 19.10 -2.87 -4.25
N SER A 115 18.96 -3.41 -5.46
CA SER A 115 18.27 -2.72 -6.56
C SER A 115 17.16 -3.60 -7.09
N GLY A 116 16.11 -2.99 -7.61
CA GLY A 116 14.97 -3.72 -8.13
C GLY A 116 14.27 -3.01 -9.26
N ILE A 117 13.55 -3.80 -10.04
CA ILE A 117 12.67 -3.32 -11.10
C ILE A 117 11.38 -4.12 -11.03
N ASN A 118 10.26 -3.47 -11.30
CA ASN A 118 8.97 -4.14 -11.34
C ASN A 118 8.08 -3.58 -12.43
N PHE A 119 7.17 -4.43 -12.91
CA PHE A 119 6.12 -4.09 -13.86
C PHE A 119 4.79 -4.41 -13.20
N PHE A 120 3.81 -3.52 -13.31
CA PHE A 120 2.54 -3.72 -12.67
C PHE A 120 1.38 -3.25 -13.54
N PHE A 121 0.20 -3.76 -13.19
CA PHE A 121 -1.05 -3.43 -13.84
C PHE A 121 -2.06 -3.06 -12.76
N ASP A 122 -2.65 -1.87 -12.89
CA ASP A 122 -3.71 -1.37 -12.04
C ASP A 122 -5.05 -1.49 -12.75
N HIS A 123 -6.06 -2.02 -12.05
CA HIS A 123 -7.41 -2.08 -12.55
C HIS A 123 -8.39 -1.60 -11.50
N ASP A 124 -9.23 -0.65 -11.88
CA ASP A 124 -10.30 -0.13 -11.03
C ASP A 124 -11.58 -0.92 -11.32
N LEU A 125 -12.00 -1.77 -10.39
CA LEU A 125 -13.19 -2.61 -10.53
C LEU A 125 -14.49 -1.80 -10.52
N SER A 126 -14.46 -0.61 -9.91
CA SER A 126 -15.65 0.25 -9.82
C SER A 126 -15.90 1.05 -11.10
N ARG A 127 -14.85 1.44 -11.81
CA ARG A 127 -14.90 2.32 -12.98
C ARG A 127 -14.41 1.67 -14.27
N TYR A 128 -13.86 0.47 -14.19
CA TYR A 128 -13.30 -0.28 -15.32
C TYR A 128 -12.16 0.45 -16.03
N HIS A 129 -11.33 1.20 -15.29
CA HIS A 129 -10.14 1.86 -15.79
C HIS A 129 -8.92 1.02 -15.52
N SER A 130 -7.99 1.01 -16.46
CA SER A 130 -6.74 0.24 -16.35
C SER A 130 -5.52 1.09 -16.66
N ARG A 131 -4.44 0.79 -15.96
CA ARG A 131 -3.17 1.48 -16.08
C ARG A 131 -2.04 0.48 -15.91
N ALA A 132 -1.01 0.58 -16.75
CA ALA A 132 0.22 -0.18 -16.59
C ALA A 132 1.29 0.71 -15.97
N GLY A 133 2.25 0.11 -15.31
CA GLY A 133 3.34 0.85 -14.71
C GLY A 133 4.65 0.10 -14.71
N ILE A 134 5.71 0.85 -14.52
CA ILE A 134 7.07 0.36 -14.31
C ILE A 134 7.64 1.05 -13.09
N GLY A 135 8.30 0.28 -12.23
CA GLY A 135 8.93 0.78 -11.02
C GLY A 135 10.39 0.41 -10.94
N ALA A 136 11.16 1.24 -10.26
CA ALA A 136 12.54 0.97 -9.90
C ALA A 136 12.74 1.29 -8.42
N GLU A 137 13.60 0.52 -7.75
CA GLU A 137 13.89 0.72 -6.33
C GLU A 137 15.38 0.51 -6.05
N TYR A 138 15.86 1.22 -5.04
CA TYR A 138 17.22 1.12 -4.55
C TYR A 138 17.22 1.28 -3.04
N TRP A 139 17.79 0.32 -2.33
CA TRP A 139 17.86 0.33 -0.85
C TRP A 139 19.31 0.23 -0.43
N ARG A 140 19.70 1.08 0.50
CA ARG A 140 21.04 1.05 1.09
C ARG A 140 20.98 1.56 2.52
N ASP A 141 21.52 0.79 3.46
CA ASP A 141 21.58 1.13 4.88
C ASP A 141 20.20 1.55 5.42
N TYR A 142 20.04 2.82 5.75
CA TYR A 142 18.81 3.41 6.29
C TYR A 142 18.04 4.24 5.25
N LEU A 143 18.32 4.02 3.97
CA LEU A 143 17.73 4.78 2.87
C LEU A 143 17.08 3.85 1.85
N LYS A 144 15.86 4.20 1.46
CA LYS A 144 15.10 3.53 0.41
C LYS A 144 14.64 4.58 -0.62
N LEU A 145 15.03 4.38 -1.87
CA LEU A 145 14.60 5.21 -2.99
C LEU A 145 13.75 4.39 -3.94
N SER A 146 12.70 4.98 -4.47
CA SER A 146 11.87 4.33 -5.50
C SER A 146 11.28 5.35 -6.45
N SER A 147 10.94 4.87 -7.65
CA SER A 147 10.30 5.68 -8.67
C SER A 147 9.34 4.80 -9.46
N ASN A 148 8.19 5.35 -9.85
CA ASN A 148 7.20 4.67 -10.65
C ASN A 148 6.79 5.56 -11.84
N GLY A 149 6.52 4.91 -12.98
CA GLY A 149 5.91 5.53 -14.13
C GLY A 149 4.61 4.81 -14.48
N TYR A 150 3.61 5.57 -14.91
CA TYR A 150 2.26 5.06 -15.16
C TYR A 150 1.80 5.43 -16.56
N LEU A 151 1.23 4.45 -17.28
CA LEU A 151 0.63 4.63 -18.60
C LEU A 151 -0.82 4.14 -18.57
N ARG A 152 -1.73 5.00 -18.96
CA ARG A 152 -3.14 4.61 -19.09
C ARG A 152 -3.33 3.62 -20.24
N LEU A 153 -4.19 2.65 -20.03
CA LEU A 153 -4.54 1.63 -21.03
C LEU A 153 -5.98 1.80 -21.54
N THR A 154 -6.81 2.53 -20.80
CA THR A 154 -8.21 2.78 -21.18
C THR A 154 -8.45 4.25 -21.46
N ASN A 155 -9.43 4.53 -22.33
CA ASN A 155 -9.88 5.88 -22.64
C ASN A 155 -10.88 6.38 -21.58
N TRP A 156 -11.46 7.57 -21.81
CA TRP A 156 -12.51 8.12 -20.98
C TRP A 156 -13.70 7.17 -20.85
N ARG A 157 -14.21 7.01 -19.63
CA ARG A 157 -15.37 6.18 -19.31
C ARG A 157 -16.21 6.88 -18.27
N SER A 158 -17.53 6.60 -18.26
CA SER A 158 -18.43 7.07 -17.22
C SER A 158 -18.01 6.56 -15.85
N ALA A 159 -18.01 7.45 -14.87
CA ALA A 159 -17.74 7.12 -13.48
C ALA A 159 -19.00 7.38 -12.65
N PRO A 160 -19.56 6.38 -11.93
CA PRO A 160 -20.84 6.53 -11.23
C PRO A 160 -20.85 7.61 -10.14
N GLU A 161 -19.72 7.89 -9.53
CA GLU A 161 -19.58 8.91 -8.49
C GLU A 161 -19.30 10.31 -9.00
N LEU A 162 -19.20 10.48 -10.32
CA LEU A 162 -19.09 11.77 -10.98
C LEU A 162 -20.46 12.14 -11.58
N ASP A 163 -20.62 13.39 -12.04
CA ASP A 163 -21.85 13.82 -12.71
C ASP A 163 -22.15 12.95 -13.93
N ASN A 164 -23.43 12.74 -14.22
CA ASN A 164 -23.90 11.80 -15.24
C ASN A 164 -23.28 11.96 -16.63
N ASP A 165 -22.89 13.19 -17.00
CA ASP A 165 -22.29 13.49 -18.29
C ASP A 165 -20.77 13.54 -18.25
N TYR A 166 -20.16 13.18 -17.12
CA TYR A 166 -18.73 13.26 -16.92
C TYR A 166 -18.06 11.90 -17.18
N GLU A 167 -17.01 11.92 -17.98
CA GLU A 167 -16.18 10.76 -18.26
C GLU A 167 -14.82 10.92 -17.57
N ALA A 168 -14.30 9.80 -17.04
CA ALA A 168 -12.99 9.76 -16.42
C ALA A 168 -12.06 8.79 -17.15
N ARG A 169 -10.77 9.02 -17.04
CA ARG A 169 -9.71 8.10 -17.52
C ARG A 169 -8.58 8.06 -16.51
N PRO A 170 -7.83 6.94 -16.44
CA PRO A 170 -6.65 6.89 -15.58
C PRO A 170 -5.61 7.89 -16.07
N ALA A 171 -4.88 8.52 -15.15
CA ALA A 171 -3.86 9.49 -15.47
C ALA A 171 -2.53 8.82 -15.80
N ASN A 172 -1.86 9.31 -16.83
CA ASN A 172 -0.43 9.07 -17.01
C ASN A 172 0.35 9.89 -15.98
N GLY A 173 1.46 9.39 -15.54
CA GLY A 173 2.24 10.13 -14.57
C GLY A 173 3.47 9.40 -14.10
N TRP A 174 4.09 9.95 -13.08
CA TRP A 174 5.25 9.37 -12.41
C TRP A 174 5.34 9.87 -10.97
N ASP A 175 6.04 9.13 -10.15
CA ASP A 175 6.40 9.56 -8.81
C ASP A 175 7.83 9.15 -8.48
N VAL A 176 8.41 9.87 -7.52
CA VAL A 176 9.69 9.53 -6.89
C VAL A 176 9.51 9.57 -5.39
N ARG A 177 10.12 8.63 -4.69
CA ARG A 177 9.97 8.45 -3.24
C ARG A 177 11.33 8.28 -2.59
N ALA A 178 11.50 8.89 -1.43
CA ALA A 178 12.64 8.68 -0.56
C ALA A 178 12.13 8.39 0.85
N GLU A 179 12.61 7.31 1.44
CA GLU A 179 12.35 6.97 2.83
C GLU A 179 13.68 6.80 3.55
N GLY A 180 13.76 7.30 4.75
CA GLY A 180 14.97 7.19 5.56
C GLY A 180 14.63 6.94 7.02
N TRP A 181 15.54 6.30 7.73
CA TRP A 181 15.41 5.98 9.15
C TRP A 181 16.63 6.50 9.88
N LEU A 182 16.43 6.89 11.15
CA LEU A 182 17.52 7.36 11.96
C LEU A 182 18.48 6.21 12.28
N PRO A 183 19.78 6.30 11.93
CA PRO A 183 20.72 5.22 12.23
C PRO A 183 20.85 4.91 13.72
N ALA A 184 20.75 5.94 14.57
CA ALA A 184 20.81 5.78 16.03
C ALA A 184 19.52 5.20 16.62
N TRP A 185 18.40 5.36 15.92
CA TRP A 185 17.10 4.86 16.36
C TRP A 185 16.21 4.55 15.15
N PRO A 186 16.40 3.38 14.50
CA PRO A 186 15.70 3.04 13.26
C PRO A 186 14.19 2.85 13.39
N HIS A 187 13.64 2.86 14.60
CA HIS A 187 12.20 2.84 14.82
C HIS A 187 11.51 4.08 14.26
N LEU A 188 12.24 5.19 14.15
CA LEU A 188 11.72 6.44 13.61
C LEU A 188 12.26 6.68 12.20
N GLY A 189 11.34 6.91 11.25
CA GLY A 189 11.67 7.20 9.87
C GLY A 189 10.91 8.40 9.33
N GLY A 190 11.33 8.83 8.15
CA GLY A 190 10.69 9.89 7.39
C GLY A 190 10.51 9.50 5.94
N LYS A 191 9.60 10.18 5.27
CA LYS A 191 9.27 9.93 3.87
C LYS A 191 9.05 11.24 3.13
N LEU A 192 9.54 11.30 1.89
CA LEU A 192 9.22 12.36 0.94
C LEU A 192 8.78 11.71 -0.37
N VAL A 193 7.67 12.20 -0.93
CA VAL A 193 7.15 11.75 -2.22
C VAL A 193 6.86 12.97 -3.07
N TYR A 194 7.31 12.93 -4.32
CA TYR A 194 6.86 13.86 -5.35
C TYR A 194 6.12 13.07 -6.41
N GLU A 195 4.92 13.54 -6.78
CA GLU A 195 4.11 12.90 -7.81
C GLU A 195 3.60 13.92 -8.81
N GLN A 196 3.53 13.51 -10.08
CA GLN A 196 3.07 14.32 -11.19
C GLN A 196 2.18 13.47 -12.09
N TYR A 197 1.00 13.99 -12.40
CA TYR A 197 0.07 13.36 -13.33
C TYR A 197 -0.25 14.29 -14.48
N TYR A 198 -0.67 13.74 -15.61
CA TYR A 198 -0.92 14.49 -16.84
C TYR A 198 -2.35 14.25 -17.32
N GLY A 199 -3.04 15.32 -17.61
CA GLY A 199 -4.41 15.32 -18.07
C GLY A 199 -5.10 16.64 -17.74
N ASP A 200 -6.15 17.00 -18.46
CA ASP A 200 -6.82 18.28 -18.28
C ASP A 200 -7.70 18.31 -17.02
N GLU A 201 -8.23 17.16 -16.61
CA GLU A 201 -9.13 17.06 -15.47
C GLU A 201 -8.83 15.81 -14.64
N VAL A 202 -7.77 15.89 -13.84
CA VAL A 202 -7.33 14.80 -12.97
C VAL A 202 -7.77 15.08 -11.53
N ALA A 203 -8.48 14.11 -10.92
CA ALA A 203 -8.93 14.18 -9.53
C ALA A 203 -7.90 13.55 -8.60
N LEU A 204 -6.82 14.28 -8.27
CA LEU A 204 -5.74 13.78 -7.44
C LEU A 204 -6.12 13.72 -5.95
N PHE A 205 -6.83 14.72 -5.44
CA PHE A 205 -7.23 14.83 -4.04
C PHE A 205 -8.68 14.37 -3.81
N ASP A 206 -9.61 14.82 -4.65
CA ASP A 206 -11.03 14.53 -4.55
C ASP A 206 -11.64 14.56 -5.96
N LYS A 207 -12.72 13.80 -6.17
CA LYS A 207 -13.47 13.80 -7.43
C LYS A 207 -14.03 15.19 -7.81
N ASP A 208 -14.26 16.05 -6.81
CA ASP A 208 -14.77 17.40 -7.01
C ASP A 208 -13.66 18.43 -7.25
N ASP A 209 -12.39 18.07 -7.00
CA ASP A 209 -11.23 18.95 -7.17
C ASP A 209 -10.34 18.46 -8.31
N ARG A 210 -10.87 18.49 -9.53
CA ARG A 210 -10.14 18.08 -10.72
C ARG A 210 -9.22 19.20 -11.18
N GLN A 211 -7.99 18.83 -11.50
CA GLN A 211 -6.94 19.76 -11.88
C GLN A 211 -6.31 19.36 -13.19
N SER A 212 -5.77 20.35 -13.91
CA SER A 212 -4.95 20.11 -15.09
C SER A 212 -3.52 19.84 -14.67
N ASN A 213 -2.96 18.70 -15.08
CA ASN A 213 -1.60 18.27 -14.78
C ASN A 213 -1.20 18.44 -13.31
N PRO A 214 -1.94 17.86 -12.36
CA PRO A 214 -1.69 18.08 -10.95
C PRO A 214 -0.38 17.43 -10.48
N HIS A 215 0.24 18.07 -9.50
CA HIS A 215 1.38 17.50 -8.77
C HIS A 215 1.12 17.58 -7.28
N ALA A 216 1.86 16.79 -6.51
CA ALA A 216 1.81 16.85 -5.06
C ALA A 216 3.15 16.47 -4.46
N ILE A 217 3.43 17.05 -3.30
CA ILE A 217 4.55 16.67 -2.45
C ILE A 217 3.95 16.12 -1.16
N THR A 218 4.41 14.95 -0.74
CA THR A 218 4.03 14.35 0.54
C THR A 218 5.25 14.29 1.44
N ALA A 219 5.11 14.77 2.65
CA ALA A 219 6.09 14.60 3.72
C ALA A 219 5.45 13.80 4.85
N GLY A 220 6.17 12.83 5.37
CA GLY A 220 5.64 11.95 6.39
C GLY A 220 6.67 11.52 7.41
N LEU A 221 6.16 11.09 8.56
CA LEU A 221 6.92 10.46 9.62
C LEU A 221 6.32 9.09 9.88
N ASN A 222 7.16 8.14 10.25
CA ASN A 222 6.69 6.82 10.67
C ASN A 222 7.41 6.36 11.93
N TYR A 223 6.72 5.58 12.74
CA TYR A 223 7.23 5.00 13.96
C TYR A 223 6.88 3.52 14.01
N THR A 224 7.90 2.68 14.08
CA THR A 224 7.78 1.24 14.12
C THR A 224 8.30 0.73 15.47
N PRO A 225 7.41 0.60 16.48
CA PRO A 225 7.83 0.12 17.81
C PRO A 225 8.34 -1.32 17.78
N PHE A 226 7.81 -2.13 16.89
CA PHE A 226 8.25 -3.50 16.61
C PHE A 226 7.89 -3.85 15.16
N PRO A 227 8.54 -4.87 14.55
CA PRO A 227 8.40 -5.13 13.12
C PRO A 227 6.97 -5.33 12.60
N LEU A 228 6.07 -5.85 13.43
CA LEU A 228 4.69 -6.11 13.04
C LEU A 228 3.89 -4.83 12.77
N MET A 229 4.17 -3.73 13.48
CA MET A 229 3.32 -2.54 13.48
C MET A 229 4.10 -1.25 13.19
N THR A 230 3.56 -0.45 12.28
CA THR A 230 4.08 0.88 11.96
C THR A 230 2.95 1.91 12.02
N PHE A 231 3.17 3.00 12.74
CA PHE A 231 2.31 4.18 12.73
C PHE A 231 2.91 5.21 11.79
N SER A 232 2.08 5.87 10.98
CA SER A 232 2.54 6.93 10.10
C SER A 232 1.60 8.12 10.11
N ALA A 233 2.19 9.29 9.87
CA ALA A 233 1.48 10.54 9.70
C ALA A 233 2.06 11.25 8.48
N GLU A 234 1.20 11.72 7.59
CA GLU A 234 1.59 12.33 6.33
C GLU A 234 0.84 13.63 6.09
N GLN A 235 1.54 14.59 5.50
CA GLN A 235 0.95 15.80 4.95
C GLN A 235 1.25 15.84 3.46
N ARG A 236 0.21 15.96 2.66
CA ARG A 236 0.28 16.05 1.20
C ARG A 236 -0.13 17.44 0.77
N GLN A 237 0.72 18.09 -0.03
CA GLN A 237 0.48 19.42 -0.57
C GLN A 237 0.48 19.37 -2.08
N GLY A 238 -0.57 19.89 -2.67
CA GLY A 238 -0.75 19.90 -4.11
C GLY A 238 -0.81 21.29 -4.71
N LYS A 239 -1.12 21.31 -5.99
CA LYS A 239 -1.32 22.52 -6.79
C LYS A 239 -2.54 23.31 -6.26
N GLN A 240 -2.47 24.65 -6.30
CA GLN A 240 -3.57 25.56 -5.95
C GLN A 240 -4.07 25.46 -4.50
N GLY A 241 -3.16 25.17 -3.57
CA GLY A 241 -3.48 25.12 -2.14
C GLY A 241 -4.20 23.84 -1.69
N GLU A 242 -4.37 22.85 -2.56
CA GLU A 242 -4.91 21.55 -2.16
C GLU A 242 -3.99 20.85 -1.18
N ASN A 243 -4.56 20.29 -0.13
CA ASN A 243 -3.80 19.58 0.89
C ASN A 243 -4.62 18.43 1.50
N ASP A 244 -3.91 17.49 2.12
CA ASP A 244 -4.50 16.33 2.74
C ASP A 244 -3.60 15.85 3.87
N THR A 245 -4.19 15.56 5.02
CA THR A 245 -3.49 15.00 6.18
C THR A 245 -4.00 13.58 6.41
N ARG A 246 -3.07 12.64 6.54
CA ARG A 246 -3.39 11.23 6.72
C ARG A 246 -2.60 10.63 7.87
N PHE A 247 -3.26 9.73 8.58
CA PHE A 247 -2.64 8.85 9.56
C PHE A 247 -2.89 7.41 9.12
N ALA A 248 -1.91 6.55 9.33
CA ALA A 248 -2.05 5.15 8.97
C ALA A 248 -1.43 4.23 10.00
N VAL A 249 -1.95 3.01 10.06
CA VAL A 249 -1.37 1.91 10.80
C VAL A 249 -1.14 0.77 9.83
N ASP A 250 0.10 0.30 9.75
CA ASP A 250 0.48 -0.85 8.94
C ASP A 250 0.73 -2.06 9.83
N PHE A 251 0.19 -3.21 9.43
CA PHE A 251 0.50 -4.51 10.03
C PHE A 251 1.21 -5.35 8.98
N THR A 252 2.44 -5.75 9.26
CA THR A 252 3.29 -6.48 8.32
C THR A 252 3.66 -7.84 8.91
N TRP A 253 3.32 -8.90 8.19
CA TRP A 253 3.69 -10.27 8.54
C TRP A 253 4.83 -10.75 7.67
N GLN A 254 5.83 -11.32 8.32
CA GLN A 254 6.93 -12.00 7.66
C GLN A 254 6.79 -13.50 7.92
N PRO A 255 6.19 -14.25 7.00
CA PRO A 255 6.07 -15.70 7.14
C PRO A 255 7.43 -16.36 7.29
N GLY A 256 7.50 -17.38 8.13
CA GLY A 256 8.75 -18.05 8.45
C GLY A 256 9.55 -17.45 9.59
N SER A 257 9.19 -16.25 10.07
CA SER A 257 9.76 -15.63 11.27
C SER A 257 8.88 -15.90 12.48
N ALA A 258 9.48 -16.14 13.64
CA ALA A 258 8.73 -16.32 14.88
C ALA A 258 7.95 -15.04 15.21
N MET A 259 6.72 -15.20 15.73
CA MET A 259 5.87 -14.05 16.12
C MET A 259 6.56 -13.20 17.19
N GLN A 260 7.28 -13.81 18.11
CA GLN A 260 8.05 -13.09 19.14
C GLN A 260 9.06 -12.12 18.53
N LYS A 261 9.71 -12.51 17.42
CA LYS A 261 10.66 -11.66 16.71
C LYS A 261 9.96 -10.49 16.02
N GLN A 262 8.78 -10.71 15.48
CA GLN A 262 7.97 -9.67 14.84
C GLN A 262 7.41 -8.65 15.84
N LEU A 263 7.28 -9.04 17.10
CA LEU A 263 6.81 -8.18 18.20
C LEU A 263 7.96 -7.57 19.01
N ASP A 264 9.22 -7.95 18.74
CA ASP A 264 10.39 -7.49 19.48
C ASP A 264 10.78 -6.07 19.02
N PRO A 265 10.85 -5.09 19.95
CA PRO A 265 11.25 -3.72 19.61
C PRO A 265 12.74 -3.53 19.31
N ASN A 266 13.61 -4.56 19.50
CA ASN A 266 15.08 -4.48 19.30
C ASN A 266 15.53 -5.01 17.92
#